data_9beba4379a6e6e9ad5f4d4b462b9939e
#
_entry.id   9beba4379a6e6e9ad5f4d4b462b9939e
#
_cell.length_a   1.000
_cell.length_b   1.000
_cell.length_c   1.000
_cell.angle_alpha   90.00
_cell.angle_beta   90.00
_cell.angle_gamma   90.00
#
_symmetry.space_group_name_H-M   'P 1'
#
loop_
_entity.id
_entity.type
_entity.pdbx_description
1 polymer ?
#
loop_
_entity_poly.entity_id
_entity_poly.type
_entity_poly.pdbx_seq_one_letter_code
_entity_poly.pdbx_strand_id
1 'polypeptide(L)'
;MKKHKVRRDKKLYYPTFTPFQKGYIKVQRAVSFFCALLGVIVLSPVFLLLCGWIIVDSGFPVFFIQKRVAKSKPDGTYTYFPIYKFRTMYTDTPKDMPTHMLKNPDAFITKAGKFLRKTSLDELPQLFNVIKGDMNLIGPRPALYNQEDLLAERDKYGANFIRPGITGLAQVMGRDELPIDVKARYDGIYTQYVGPVADIYCFFRTIGAVLTSEGVVEGGTGAMEGHKEKLMIITNHSYMLYQFRRELIEKLQERYEIVLSMPFVGHEDDFQNMGCRCIETKIDRRGINPVTDFKLLQFYNRIITEEKPDKVITYSIKPNIYAGLICGHKKIPYYANVQGLGTAFQKELLAKFVGILYKTAFRKVNAVFFENEGNAQEFINRKLVSEDKIVVLNGAGINLEHYMYTPISSRQENGKGEVSEDRKIHFLYLGRIMKEKGIDELFTAMRRLHEEYGHRVVLDIVGFFEDEYKNAVEKLVEDGIAVFHGFQEETRPYYVMADCVVLPSYHEGMSNVLLEASAMGRPVITSDIPGCREAVEDGKSGYLCEVKNAEMLFEKMRLMADKSTEEIEEMGRCARKRMEEL
;
A
#
# COMPACT_ATOMS: atom_id res chain seq x y z
N MET A 1 35.86 34.70 -9.10
CA MET A 1 34.70 33.85 -8.71
C MET A 1 33.98 33.37 -9.97
N LYS A 2 34.23 32.15 -10.40
CA LYS A 2 33.60 31.56 -11.61
C LYS A 2 32.14 31.18 -11.30
N LYS A 3 31.20 31.73 -12.07
CA LYS A 3 29.78 31.34 -12.04
C LYS A 3 29.67 29.91 -12.59
N HIS A 4 29.39 28.94 -11.75
CA HIS A 4 28.99 27.61 -12.21
C HIS A 4 27.60 27.71 -12.85
N LYS A 5 27.54 27.72 -14.18
CA LYS A 5 26.33 27.48 -14.95
C LYS A 5 26.12 25.98 -15.02
N VAL A 6 25.22 25.44 -14.23
CA VAL A 6 24.69 24.08 -14.44
C VAL A 6 23.59 24.20 -15.50
N ARG A 7 23.89 23.76 -16.71
CA ARG A 7 22.91 23.58 -17.78
C ARG A 7 22.08 22.33 -17.44
N ARG A 8 20.81 22.50 -17.15
CA ARG A 8 19.85 21.41 -16.95
C ARG A 8 18.87 21.38 -18.12
N ASP A 9 18.91 20.32 -18.92
CA ASP A 9 17.93 19.99 -19.97
C ASP A 9 16.65 19.32 -19.41
N LYS A 10 16.08 19.85 -18.32
CA LYS A 10 14.80 19.40 -17.76
C LYS A 10 13.78 20.50 -17.88
N LYS A 11 12.59 20.20 -18.44
CA LYS A 11 11.44 21.10 -18.48
C LYS A 11 11.13 21.58 -17.05
N LEU A 12 11.48 22.85 -16.74
CA LEU A 12 11.04 23.52 -15.53
C LEU A 12 9.51 23.69 -15.57
N TYR A 13 8.83 23.32 -14.51
CA TYR A 13 7.41 23.63 -14.36
C TYR A 13 7.26 25.05 -13.84
N TYR A 14 6.61 25.92 -14.65
CA TYR A 14 6.28 27.29 -14.25
C TYR A 14 4.86 27.33 -13.71
N PRO A 15 4.64 27.65 -12.41
CA PRO A 15 3.29 27.77 -11.89
C PRO A 15 2.58 28.97 -12.52
N THR A 16 1.39 28.76 -13.04
CA THR A 16 0.51 29.81 -13.56
C THR A 16 -0.40 30.29 -12.44
N PHE A 17 -0.07 31.44 -11.87
CA PHE A 17 -0.90 32.06 -10.83
C PHE A 17 -2.11 32.79 -11.43
N THR A 18 -3.28 32.54 -10.86
CA THR A 18 -4.49 33.31 -11.16
C THR A 18 -4.34 34.80 -10.80
N PRO A 19 -5.16 35.71 -11.37
CA PRO A 19 -5.16 37.11 -10.97
C PRO A 19 -5.35 37.30 -9.46
N PHE A 20 -6.23 36.53 -8.84
CA PHE A 20 -6.45 36.50 -7.39
C PHE A 20 -5.17 36.12 -6.63
N GLN A 21 -4.50 35.07 -7.00
CA GLN A 21 -3.26 34.62 -6.34
C GLN A 21 -2.13 35.64 -6.49
N LYS A 22 -2.00 36.27 -7.65
CA LYS A 22 -1.03 37.37 -7.86
C LYS A 22 -1.30 38.56 -6.94
N GLY A 23 -2.56 38.95 -6.76
CA GLY A 23 -2.99 39.96 -5.80
C GLY A 23 -2.69 39.53 -4.37
N TYR A 24 -3.08 38.30 -4.02
CA TYR A 24 -2.87 37.77 -2.67
C TYR A 24 -1.39 37.71 -2.27
N ILE A 25 -0.48 37.26 -3.15
CA ILE A 25 0.98 37.21 -2.89
C ILE A 25 1.52 38.61 -2.48
N LYS A 26 0.98 39.70 -3.04
CA LYS A 26 1.35 41.08 -2.64
C LYS A 26 0.82 41.41 -1.24
N VAL A 27 -0.45 41.07 -0.96
CA VAL A 27 -1.08 41.24 0.35
C VAL A 27 -0.37 40.41 1.42
N GLN A 28 -0.10 39.13 1.13
CA GLN A 28 0.67 38.23 2.00
C GLN A 28 2.03 38.84 2.39
N ARG A 29 2.71 39.47 1.43
CA ARG A 29 3.99 40.15 1.69
C ARG A 29 3.83 41.31 2.66
N ALA A 30 2.81 42.15 2.47
CA ALA A 30 2.53 43.29 3.36
C ALA A 30 2.16 42.82 4.77
N VAL A 31 1.26 41.82 4.87
CA VAL A 31 0.87 41.22 6.16
C VAL A 31 2.10 40.63 6.85
N SER A 32 2.92 39.85 6.13
CA SER A 32 4.15 39.26 6.69
C SER A 32 5.10 40.33 7.25
N PHE A 33 5.27 41.45 6.54
CA PHE A 33 6.11 42.53 6.99
C PHE A 33 5.59 43.14 8.31
N PHE A 34 4.32 43.52 8.37
CA PHE A 34 3.75 44.17 9.56
C PHE A 34 3.72 43.22 10.76
N CYS A 35 3.35 41.93 10.55
CA CYS A 35 3.39 40.94 11.61
C CYS A 35 4.83 40.68 12.11
N ALA A 36 5.82 40.61 11.22
CA ALA A 36 7.21 40.44 11.62
C ALA A 36 7.76 41.68 12.38
N LEU A 37 7.42 42.89 11.95
CA LEU A 37 7.80 44.12 12.63
C LEU A 37 7.20 44.16 14.04
N LEU A 38 5.91 43.89 14.18
CA LEU A 38 5.24 43.78 15.48
C LEU A 38 5.88 42.69 16.34
N GLY A 39 6.15 41.52 15.74
CA GLY A 39 6.82 40.40 16.42
C GLY A 39 8.19 40.78 16.98
N VAL A 40 9.03 41.49 16.22
CA VAL A 40 10.34 41.99 16.71
C VAL A 40 10.16 42.97 17.86
N ILE A 41 9.21 43.90 17.80
CA ILE A 41 8.95 44.86 18.87
C ILE A 41 8.50 44.17 20.15
N VAL A 42 7.48 43.30 20.06
CA VAL A 42 6.89 42.60 21.20
C VAL A 42 7.90 41.61 21.83
N LEU A 43 8.65 40.90 20.99
CA LEU A 43 9.61 39.88 21.46
C LEU A 43 11.01 40.48 21.76
N SER A 44 11.21 41.80 21.63
CA SER A 44 12.52 42.42 21.90
C SER A 44 13.11 42.10 23.28
N PRO A 45 12.34 42.05 24.39
CA PRO A 45 12.89 41.63 25.69
C PRO A 45 13.40 40.17 25.66
N VAL A 46 12.65 39.29 24.97
CA VAL A 46 13.04 37.85 24.81
C VAL A 46 14.32 37.75 23.98
N PHE A 47 14.44 38.54 22.90
CA PHE A 47 15.67 38.60 22.10
C PHE A 47 16.89 38.98 22.97
N LEU A 48 16.77 40.01 23.81
CA LEU A 48 17.87 40.44 24.68
C LEU A 48 18.26 39.39 25.70
N LEU A 49 17.27 38.73 26.34
CA LEU A 49 17.51 37.63 27.28
C LEU A 49 18.21 36.46 26.62
N LEU A 50 17.76 36.04 25.42
CA LEU A 50 18.39 34.94 24.68
C LEU A 50 19.81 35.29 24.22
N CYS A 51 20.03 36.54 23.77
CA CYS A 51 21.39 37.03 23.46
C CYS A 51 22.32 36.91 24.68
N GLY A 52 21.87 37.42 25.84
CA GLY A 52 22.63 37.32 27.08
C GLY A 52 22.94 35.89 27.49
N TRP A 53 21.94 34.99 27.37
CA TRP A 53 22.13 33.56 27.67
C TRP A 53 23.17 32.92 26.76
N ILE A 54 23.10 33.16 25.44
CA ILE A 54 24.06 32.60 24.47
C ILE A 54 25.47 33.10 24.75
N ILE A 55 25.63 34.39 25.10
CA ILE A 55 26.93 34.97 25.43
C ILE A 55 27.54 34.28 26.66
N VAL A 56 26.74 34.09 27.70
CA VAL A 56 27.19 33.43 28.95
C VAL A 56 27.51 31.94 28.72
N ASP A 57 26.71 31.24 27.91
CA ASP A 57 26.85 29.80 27.68
C ASP A 57 28.01 29.46 26.73
N SER A 58 28.22 30.28 25.67
CA SER A 58 29.17 29.90 24.60
C SER A 58 29.92 31.10 23.95
N GLY A 59 29.78 32.30 24.47
CA GLY A 59 30.48 33.51 23.98
C GLY A 59 29.88 34.07 22.68
N PHE A 60 30.69 34.90 21.99
CA PHE A 60 30.32 35.46 20.68
C PHE A 60 30.69 34.52 19.51
N PRO A 61 30.05 34.65 18.32
CA PRO A 61 28.93 35.50 17.96
C PRO A 61 27.58 34.94 18.43
N VAL A 62 26.58 35.79 18.68
CA VAL A 62 25.23 35.40 19.10
C VAL A 62 24.42 34.80 17.93
N PHE A 63 24.64 35.36 16.73
CA PHE A 63 23.91 34.96 15.54
C PHE A 63 24.72 33.98 14.67
N PHE A 64 24.01 33.02 14.12
CA PHE A 64 24.48 32.14 13.06
C PHE A 64 23.88 32.62 11.73
N ILE A 65 24.72 32.73 10.71
CA ILE A 65 24.34 33.19 9.38
C ILE A 65 24.70 32.14 8.36
N GLN A 66 23.71 31.73 7.53
CA GLN A 66 23.90 30.70 6.53
C GLN A 66 23.24 31.08 5.19
N LYS A 67 23.89 30.74 4.08
CA LYS A 67 23.38 31.03 2.73
C LYS A 67 22.24 30.09 2.38
N ARG A 68 21.08 30.63 1.98
CA ARG A 68 19.88 29.92 1.60
C ARG A 68 19.37 30.38 0.23
N VAL A 69 18.55 29.50 -0.41
CA VAL A 69 17.87 29.80 -1.66
C VAL A 69 16.64 30.64 -1.37
N ALA A 70 16.51 31.81 -2.07
CA ALA A 70 15.34 32.69 -1.97
C ALA A 70 14.23 32.23 -2.94
N LYS A 71 14.52 32.21 -4.24
CA LYS A 71 13.61 31.71 -5.26
C LYS A 71 14.30 31.50 -6.60
N SER A 72 13.65 30.73 -7.46
CA SER A 72 14.06 30.51 -8.85
C SER A 72 13.75 31.74 -9.72
N LYS A 73 14.65 32.02 -10.67
CA LYS A 73 14.41 32.95 -11.76
C LYS A 73 13.87 32.23 -13.01
N PRO A 74 13.29 32.99 -13.97
CA PRO A 74 12.82 32.40 -15.22
C PRO A 74 13.91 31.68 -16.03
N ASP A 75 15.19 32.04 -15.85
CA ASP A 75 16.34 31.41 -16.51
C ASP A 75 16.80 30.11 -15.80
N GLY A 76 16.07 29.63 -14.79
CA GLY A 76 16.42 28.45 -13.99
C GLY A 76 17.53 28.67 -12.96
N THR A 77 18.02 29.89 -12.81
CA THR A 77 19.00 30.22 -11.77
C THR A 77 18.31 30.60 -10.45
N TYR A 78 18.97 30.37 -9.32
CA TYR A 78 18.43 30.70 -8.01
C TYR A 78 18.99 32.05 -7.50
N THR A 79 18.15 32.77 -6.76
CA THR A 79 18.58 33.88 -5.92
C THR A 79 18.86 33.37 -4.51
N TYR A 80 19.79 34.02 -3.81
CA TYR A 80 20.25 33.61 -2.49
C TYR A 80 20.17 34.75 -1.50
N PHE A 81 19.99 34.41 -0.22
CA PHE A 81 20.00 35.37 0.90
C PHE A 81 20.68 34.75 2.13
N PRO A 82 21.19 35.58 3.06
CA PRO A 82 21.67 35.13 4.36
C PRO A 82 20.49 34.96 5.32
N ILE A 83 20.24 33.71 5.81
CA ILE A 83 19.27 33.48 6.87
C ILE A 83 19.91 33.77 8.24
N TYR A 84 19.16 34.37 9.14
CA TYR A 84 19.59 34.67 10.50
C TYR A 84 18.97 33.71 11.49
N LYS A 85 19.80 33.12 12.37
CA LYS A 85 19.37 32.30 13.50
C LYS A 85 20.17 32.65 14.75
N PHE A 86 19.65 32.32 15.93
CA PHE A 86 20.50 32.25 17.10
C PHE A 86 21.49 31.09 16.97
N ARG A 87 22.71 31.29 17.46
CA ARG A 87 23.72 30.24 17.46
C ARG A 87 23.37 29.18 18.52
N THR A 88 23.28 27.96 18.09
CA THR A 88 22.95 26.78 18.91
C THR A 88 24.08 25.78 19.03
N MET A 89 25.19 26.01 18.30
CA MET A 89 26.36 25.14 18.25
C MET A 89 27.64 25.91 18.57
N TYR A 90 28.66 25.22 19.00
CA TYR A 90 29.97 25.77 19.23
C TYR A 90 30.62 26.31 17.94
N THR A 91 31.55 27.25 18.03
CA THR A 91 32.14 27.96 16.88
C THR A 91 33.08 27.11 16.03
N ASP A 92 33.59 26.04 16.57
CA ASP A 92 34.45 25.04 15.93
C ASP A 92 33.68 23.99 15.11
N THR A 93 32.34 24.05 15.15
CA THR A 93 31.50 23.18 14.34
C THR A 93 31.64 23.49 12.85
N PRO A 94 31.78 22.49 11.95
CA PRO A 94 31.86 22.70 10.50
C PRO A 94 30.63 23.45 9.95
N LYS A 95 30.85 24.64 9.35
CA LYS A 95 29.77 25.56 8.94
C LYS A 95 28.98 25.13 7.70
N ASP A 96 29.62 24.37 6.81
CA ASP A 96 29.02 23.98 5.51
C ASP A 96 28.52 22.52 5.49
N MET A 97 28.62 21.84 6.63
CA MET A 97 28.11 20.47 6.79
C MET A 97 26.75 20.52 7.49
N PRO A 98 25.71 19.91 6.91
CA PRO A 98 24.41 19.75 7.59
C PRO A 98 24.58 18.97 8.91
N THR A 99 23.85 19.35 9.95
CA THR A 99 23.97 18.78 11.32
C THR A 99 23.89 17.25 11.36
N HIS A 100 23.13 16.64 10.45
CA HIS A 100 22.95 15.20 10.35
C HIS A 100 24.15 14.43 9.78
N MET A 101 25.03 15.11 9.06
CA MET A 101 26.26 14.50 8.54
C MET A 101 27.41 14.52 9.57
N LEU A 102 27.15 15.13 10.75
CA LEU A 102 28.13 15.15 11.84
C LEU A 102 28.11 13.81 12.60
N LYS A 103 29.28 13.21 12.76
CA LYS A 103 29.46 12.07 13.69
C LYS A 103 29.28 12.59 15.11
N ASN A 104 28.16 12.33 15.79
CA ASN A 104 27.79 12.80 17.13
C ASN A 104 27.43 14.29 17.20
N PRO A 105 26.28 14.73 16.58
CA PRO A 105 25.83 16.12 16.55
C PRO A 105 25.63 16.74 17.95
N ASP A 106 25.25 15.94 18.96
CA ASP A 106 24.96 16.40 20.32
C ASP A 106 26.20 16.97 21.03
N ALA A 107 27.39 16.54 20.68
CA ALA A 107 28.63 17.06 21.24
C ALA A 107 28.92 18.51 20.82
N PHE A 108 28.36 18.95 19.70
CA PHE A 108 28.53 20.31 19.16
C PHE A 108 27.42 21.27 19.57
N ILE A 109 26.35 20.80 20.21
CA ILE A 109 25.21 21.64 20.61
C ILE A 109 25.43 22.21 22.02
N THR A 110 25.32 23.54 22.16
CA THR A 110 25.48 24.23 23.44
C THR A 110 24.28 23.96 24.38
N LYS A 111 24.39 24.23 25.69
CA LYS A 111 23.27 24.06 26.63
C LYS A 111 22.10 24.98 26.28
N ALA A 112 22.34 26.26 25.98
CA ALA A 112 21.35 27.17 25.46
C ALA A 112 20.80 26.68 24.12
N GLY A 113 21.65 26.13 23.24
CA GLY A 113 21.29 25.58 21.96
C GLY A 113 20.28 24.45 22.04
N LYS A 114 20.40 23.52 22.99
CA LYS A 114 19.41 22.45 23.20
C LYS A 114 18.01 23.00 23.50
N PHE A 115 17.92 23.99 24.37
CA PHE A 115 16.66 24.64 24.69
C PHE A 115 16.08 25.40 23.50
N LEU A 116 16.91 26.20 22.83
CA LEU A 116 16.50 27.02 21.68
C LEU A 116 15.95 26.14 20.53
N ARG A 117 16.60 25.03 20.21
CA ARG A 117 16.14 24.08 19.19
C ARG A 117 14.85 23.39 19.59
N LYS A 118 14.76 22.88 20.83
CA LYS A 118 13.55 22.23 21.32
C LYS A 118 12.31 23.12 21.27
N THR A 119 12.49 24.44 21.49
CA THR A 119 11.43 25.45 21.49
C THR A 119 11.29 26.15 20.15
N SER A 120 12.14 25.87 19.16
CA SER A 120 12.25 26.60 17.88
C SER A 120 12.53 28.10 18.02
N LEU A 121 12.99 28.56 19.19
CA LEU A 121 13.34 29.97 19.44
C LEU A 121 14.62 30.37 18.70
N ASP A 122 15.45 29.44 18.27
CA ASP A 122 16.62 29.68 17.44
C ASP A 122 16.26 30.34 16.10
N GLU A 123 15.04 30.19 15.64
CA GLU A 123 14.55 30.73 14.37
C GLU A 123 13.96 32.15 14.47
N LEU A 124 13.77 32.68 15.67
CA LEU A 124 13.23 34.04 15.87
C LEU A 124 13.96 35.13 15.06
N PRO A 125 15.31 35.12 14.90
CA PRO A 125 16.00 36.13 14.08
C PRO A 125 15.59 36.11 12.59
N GLN A 126 14.91 35.07 12.09
CA GLN A 126 14.37 35.05 10.72
C GLN A 126 13.29 36.13 10.51
N LEU A 127 12.68 36.68 11.58
CA LEU A 127 11.80 37.85 11.48
C LEU A 127 12.51 39.03 10.80
N PHE A 128 13.82 39.21 11.00
CA PHE A 128 14.59 40.22 10.28
C PHE A 128 14.68 39.91 8.77
N ASN A 129 14.74 38.65 8.37
CA ASN A 129 14.68 38.28 6.95
C ASN A 129 13.30 38.57 6.35
N VAL A 130 12.23 38.39 7.12
CA VAL A 130 10.88 38.75 6.68
C VAL A 130 10.78 40.26 6.50
N ILE A 131 11.27 41.09 7.44
CA ILE A 131 11.27 42.54 7.33
C ILE A 131 12.07 42.99 6.10
N LYS A 132 13.27 42.43 5.87
CA LYS A 132 14.11 42.74 4.70
C LYS A 132 13.47 42.35 3.36
N GLY A 133 12.52 41.41 3.37
CA GLY A 133 11.86 40.93 2.15
C GLY A 133 12.43 39.66 1.54
N ASP A 134 13.37 39.03 2.21
CA ASP A 134 13.95 37.75 1.77
C ASP A 134 12.93 36.61 1.92
N MET A 135 12.10 36.65 2.96
CA MET A 135 11.13 35.65 3.36
C MET A 135 9.74 36.25 3.60
N ASN A 136 8.73 35.38 3.65
CA ASN A 136 7.41 35.60 4.22
C ASN A 136 7.29 34.84 5.56
N LEU A 137 6.23 35.04 6.32
CA LEU A 137 5.92 34.21 7.49
C LEU A 137 5.57 32.78 7.06
N ILE A 138 4.78 32.65 5.99
CA ILE A 138 4.31 31.37 5.49
C ILE A 138 4.78 31.16 4.03
N GLY A 139 5.34 30.00 3.76
CA GLY A 139 5.90 29.61 2.47
C GLY A 139 6.79 28.36 2.58
N PRO A 140 7.30 27.82 1.49
CA PRO A 140 8.26 26.72 1.50
C PRO A 140 9.49 27.06 2.33
N ARG A 141 9.98 26.12 3.16
CA ARG A 141 11.21 26.34 3.96
C ARG A 141 12.41 26.60 3.04
N PRO A 142 13.25 27.62 3.30
CA PRO A 142 14.38 27.94 2.40
C PRO A 142 15.43 26.81 2.40
N ALA A 143 15.68 26.24 1.23
CA ALA A 143 16.68 25.18 1.03
C ALA A 143 18.10 25.70 1.23
N LEU A 144 19.02 24.82 1.63
CA LEU A 144 20.46 25.13 1.58
C LEU A 144 20.91 25.37 0.15
N TYR A 145 21.89 26.19 -0.05
CA TYR A 145 22.42 26.55 -1.38
C TYR A 145 23.03 25.33 -2.12
N ASN A 146 23.44 24.30 -1.39
CA ASN A 146 24.05 23.05 -1.88
C ASN A 146 23.11 21.84 -1.79
N GLN A 147 21.83 22.02 -1.47
CA GLN A 147 20.79 20.99 -1.46
C GLN A 147 20.19 20.81 -2.86
N GLU A 148 21.01 20.33 -3.80
CA GLU A 148 20.61 20.20 -5.22
C GLU A 148 19.47 19.24 -5.46
N ASP A 149 19.39 18.17 -4.67
CA ASP A 149 18.34 17.15 -4.68
C ASP A 149 16.96 17.72 -4.38
N LEU A 150 16.81 18.43 -3.25
CA LEU A 150 15.56 19.09 -2.87
C LEU A 150 15.17 20.19 -3.87
N LEU A 151 16.15 20.95 -4.36
CA LEU A 151 15.90 22.02 -5.33
C LEU A 151 15.38 21.44 -6.66
N ALA A 152 16.00 20.35 -7.13
CA ALA A 152 15.59 19.67 -8.35
C ALA A 152 14.20 19.05 -8.23
N GLU A 153 13.86 18.51 -7.06
CA GLU A 153 12.55 17.92 -6.82
C GLU A 153 11.46 19.00 -6.76
N ARG A 154 11.72 20.13 -6.09
CA ARG A 154 10.82 21.29 -6.03
C ARG A 154 10.58 21.95 -7.38
N ASP A 155 11.56 21.93 -8.28
CA ASP A 155 11.42 22.47 -9.63
C ASP A 155 10.36 21.73 -10.44
N LYS A 156 10.14 20.43 -10.18
CA LYS A 156 9.07 19.64 -10.81
C LYS A 156 7.66 20.16 -10.48
N TYR A 157 7.50 20.81 -9.34
CA TYR A 157 6.22 21.31 -8.82
C TYR A 157 6.15 22.86 -8.81
N GLY A 158 7.20 23.55 -9.27
CA GLY A 158 7.27 25.02 -9.26
C GLY A 158 7.38 25.65 -7.88
N ALA A 159 7.71 24.87 -6.85
CA ALA A 159 7.76 25.36 -5.46
C ALA A 159 8.87 26.40 -5.21
N ASN A 160 9.91 26.41 -6.03
CA ASN A 160 11.00 27.39 -5.93
C ASN A 160 10.65 28.78 -6.53
N PHE A 161 9.47 28.97 -7.14
CA PHE A 161 9.07 30.26 -7.73
C PHE A 161 8.40 31.22 -6.76
N ILE A 162 7.98 30.75 -5.60
CA ILE A 162 7.42 31.63 -4.54
C ILE A 162 8.47 31.93 -3.46
N ARG A 163 8.19 32.98 -2.68
CA ARG A 163 9.09 33.41 -1.60
C ARG A 163 9.06 32.35 -0.47
N PRO A 164 10.22 31.97 0.10
CA PRO A 164 10.25 31.06 1.21
C PRO A 164 9.60 31.64 2.48
N GLY A 165 9.20 30.75 3.40
CA GLY A 165 8.57 31.10 4.66
C GLY A 165 9.36 30.61 5.89
N ILE A 166 9.04 31.18 7.05
CA ILE A 166 9.48 30.65 8.36
C ILE A 166 8.79 29.30 8.59
N THR A 167 7.50 29.24 8.30
CA THR A 167 6.71 27.98 8.31
C THR A 167 5.99 27.78 6.98
N GLY A 168 5.50 26.58 6.71
CA GLY A 168 4.79 26.24 5.49
C GLY A 168 4.22 24.83 5.54
N LEU A 169 3.55 24.42 4.46
CA LEU A 169 2.78 23.19 4.44
C LEU A 169 3.64 21.96 4.76
N ALA A 170 4.82 21.81 4.15
CA ALA A 170 5.71 20.68 4.43
C ALA A 170 6.14 20.65 5.90
N GLN A 171 6.41 21.83 6.52
CA GLN A 171 6.81 21.88 7.92
C GLN A 171 5.68 21.46 8.88
N VAL A 172 4.42 21.82 8.60
CA VAL A 172 3.29 21.46 9.46
C VAL A 172 2.77 20.05 9.23
N MET A 173 3.19 19.39 8.13
CA MET A 173 2.81 18.02 7.78
C MET A 173 3.83 16.95 8.23
N GLY A 174 5.01 17.33 8.74
CA GLY A 174 6.02 16.40 9.26
C GLY A 174 7.43 16.97 9.36
N ARG A 175 7.61 18.29 9.18
CA ARG A 175 8.90 19.01 9.37
C ARG A 175 10.09 18.36 8.64
N ASP A 176 11.13 18.07 9.42
CA ASP A 176 12.41 17.54 8.91
C ASP A 176 12.38 16.01 8.66
N GLU A 177 11.37 15.32 9.13
CA GLU A 177 11.21 13.85 8.99
C GLU A 177 10.68 13.41 7.62
N LEU A 178 10.08 14.32 6.83
CA LEU A 178 9.55 13.98 5.53
C LEU A 178 10.66 13.67 4.51
N PRO A 179 10.50 12.65 3.66
CA PRO A 179 11.34 12.42 2.48
C PRO A 179 11.36 13.62 1.53
N ILE A 180 12.43 13.78 0.77
CA ILE A 180 12.66 14.95 -0.10
C ILE A 180 11.55 15.12 -1.15
N ASP A 181 11.10 14.03 -1.76
CA ASP A 181 10.02 13.99 -2.75
C ASP A 181 8.67 14.42 -2.13
N VAL A 182 8.38 13.95 -0.90
CA VAL A 182 7.17 14.33 -0.15
C VAL A 182 7.21 15.80 0.27
N LYS A 183 8.36 16.30 0.77
CA LYS A 183 8.57 17.72 1.05
C LYS A 183 8.30 18.58 -0.17
N ALA A 184 8.92 18.22 -1.31
CA ALA A 184 8.78 18.95 -2.56
C ALA A 184 7.34 18.96 -3.05
N ARG A 185 6.62 17.84 -2.88
CA ARG A 185 5.20 17.72 -3.23
C ARG A 185 4.31 18.61 -2.37
N TYR A 186 4.49 18.63 -1.04
CA TYR A 186 3.73 19.56 -0.17
C TYR A 186 4.04 21.01 -0.47
N ASP A 187 5.29 21.37 -0.71
CA ASP A 187 5.67 22.72 -1.13
C ASP A 187 5.06 23.09 -2.48
N GLY A 188 4.94 22.13 -3.40
CA GLY A 188 4.25 22.29 -4.67
C GLY A 188 2.75 22.50 -4.50
N ILE A 189 2.09 21.71 -3.66
CA ILE A 189 0.66 21.87 -3.32
C ILE A 189 0.42 23.27 -2.73
N TYR A 190 1.25 23.70 -1.77
CA TYR A 190 1.14 25.07 -1.23
C TYR A 190 1.29 26.13 -2.33
N THR A 191 2.25 25.97 -3.23
CA THR A 191 2.47 26.90 -4.34
C THR A 191 1.28 26.98 -5.29
N GLN A 192 0.68 25.85 -5.60
CA GLN A 192 -0.49 25.75 -6.48
C GLN A 192 -1.74 26.37 -5.86
N TYR A 193 -1.92 26.22 -4.55
CA TYR A 193 -3.10 26.71 -3.81
C TYR A 193 -2.78 27.91 -2.92
N VAL A 194 -1.70 28.66 -3.21
CA VAL A 194 -1.34 29.85 -2.43
C VAL A 194 -2.52 30.80 -2.29
N GLY A 195 -2.90 31.10 -1.04
CA GLY A 195 -4.10 31.88 -0.74
C GLY A 195 -4.37 31.95 0.77
N PRO A 196 -5.38 32.73 1.20
CA PRO A 196 -5.68 32.94 2.61
C PRO A 196 -5.99 31.67 3.37
N VAL A 197 -6.69 30.71 2.74
CA VAL A 197 -7.06 29.44 3.38
C VAL A 197 -5.81 28.60 3.67
N ALA A 198 -4.88 28.49 2.72
CA ALA A 198 -3.63 27.78 2.90
C ALA A 198 -2.76 28.40 4.00
N ASP A 199 -2.70 29.72 4.06
CA ASP A 199 -1.93 30.45 5.08
C ASP A 199 -2.55 30.30 6.47
N ILE A 200 -3.85 30.45 6.60
CA ILE A 200 -4.57 30.25 7.86
C ILE A 200 -4.39 28.80 8.36
N TYR A 201 -4.50 27.81 7.48
CA TYR A 201 -4.24 26.42 7.83
C TYR A 201 -2.81 26.21 8.35
N CYS A 202 -1.80 26.69 7.62
CA CYS A 202 -0.41 26.58 8.05
C CYS A 202 -0.16 27.30 9.39
N PHE A 203 -0.77 28.47 9.60
CA PHE A 203 -0.64 29.23 10.83
C PHE A 203 -1.14 28.46 12.06
N PHE A 204 -2.39 27.99 12.03
CA PHE A 204 -2.95 27.26 13.18
C PHE A 204 -2.26 25.91 13.42
N ARG A 205 -1.86 25.20 12.36
CA ARG A 205 -1.08 23.98 12.49
C ARG A 205 0.30 24.22 13.08
N THR A 206 0.93 25.35 12.76
CA THR A 206 2.22 25.75 13.35
C THR A 206 2.09 25.99 14.85
N ILE A 207 1.05 26.71 15.30
CA ILE A 207 0.79 26.91 16.73
C ILE A 207 0.61 25.56 17.44
N GLY A 208 -0.19 24.66 16.88
CA GLY A 208 -0.38 23.31 17.41
C GLY A 208 0.95 22.56 17.53
N ALA A 209 1.76 22.51 16.47
CA ALA A 209 3.03 21.82 16.45
C ALA A 209 4.09 22.38 17.42
N VAL A 210 4.08 23.71 17.65
CA VAL A 210 4.97 24.34 18.64
C VAL A 210 4.53 24.01 20.08
N LEU A 211 3.22 23.97 20.35
CA LEU A 211 2.69 23.67 21.68
C LEU A 211 2.85 22.19 22.06
N THR A 212 2.76 21.26 21.11
CA THR A 212 2.89 19.82 21.36
C THR A 212 4.34 19.32 21.27
N SER A 213 5.28 20.14 20.80
CA SER A 213 6.68 19.77 20.49
C SER A 213 6.77 18.55 19.55
N GLU A 214 5.74 18.28 18.76
CA GLU A 214 5.71 17.18 17.79
C GLU A 214 6.68 17.47 16.62
N GLY A 215 7.47 16.46 16.22
CA GLY A 215 8.32 16.50 15.04
C GLY A 215 9.62 17.30 15.18
N VAL A 216 10.08 17.61 16.40
CA VAL A 216 11.42 18.16 16.66
C VAL A 216 12.36 16.98 16.97
N VAL A 217 13.00 16.44 15.92
CA VAL A 217 14.10 15.48 16.09
C VAL A 217 15.41 16.23 15.91
N GLU A 218 16.24 16.24 16.95
CA GLU A 218 17.57 16.83 16.89
C GLU A 218 18.44 16.07 15.89
N GLY A 219 18.86 16.74 14.82
CA GLY A 219 19.70 16.15 13.76
C GLY A 219 18.93 15.51 12.60
N GLY A 220 17.60 15.57 12.59
CA GLY A 220 16.77 15.05 11.51
C GLY A 220 16.94 15.87 10.22
N THR A 221 17.23 15.22 9.10
CA THR A 221 17.61 15.87 7.84
C THR A 221 16.83 15.44 6.64
N GLY A 222 15.76 14.70 6.83
CA GLY A 222 15.04 14.16 5.66
C GLY A 222 15.83 13.15 4.85
N ALA A 223 17.03 12.82 5.29
CA ALA A 223 17.80 11.68 4.88
C ALA A 223 18.00 10.79 6.10
N MET A 224 16.93 10.22 6.63
CA MET A 224 17.04 8.94 7.25
C MET A 224 17.24 7.91 6.14
N GLU A 225 18.46 7.75 5.67
CA GLU A 225 18.92 6.43 5.32
C GLU A 225 18.77 5.61 6.62
N GLY A 226 17.70 4.84 6.72
CA GLY A 226 17.60 3.79 7.70
C GLY A 226 16.36 3.69 8.58
N HIS A 227 15.53 4.71 8.80
CA HIS A 227 14.29 4.46 9.54
C HIS A 227 13.08 4.48 8.60
N LYS A 228 12.84 3.32 7.98
CA LYS A 228 11.57 3.08 7.29
C LYS A 228 10.45 3.10 8.34
N GLU A 229 9.30 3.73 8.01
CA GLU A 229 8.09 3.55 8.83
C GLU A 229 7.83 2.05 9.02
N LYS A 230 7.43 1.66 10.21
CA LYS A 230 7.16 0.27 10.53
C LYS A 230 5.73 -0.10 10.15
N LEU A 231 5.58 -1.01 9.20
CA LEU A 231 4.31 -1.55 8.75
C LEU A 231 4.12 -2.96 9.28
N MET A 232 3.12 -3.15 10.14
CA MET A 232 2.75 -4.49 10.62
C MET A 232 1.64 -5.08 9.76
N ILE A 233 1.85 -6.28 9.25
CA ILE A 233 0.85 -7.06 8.52
C ILE A 233 0.44 -8.26 9.39
N ILE A 234 -0.86 -8.37 9.66
CA ILE A 234 -1.42 -9.43 10.51
C ILE A 234 -2.33 -10.30 9.66
N THR A 235 -2.03 -11.59 9.59
CA THR A 235 -2.82 -12.58 8.84
C THR A 235 -3.02 -13.86 9.64
N ASN A 236 -3.89 -14.74 9.15
CA ASN A 236 -4.15 -16.05 9.74
C ASN A 236 -3.45 -17.22 9.02
N HIS A 237 -2.56 -16.92 8.05
CA HIS A 237 -1.89 -17.97 7.26
C HIS A 237 -0.65 -17.45 6.53
N SER A 238 0.55 -17.96 6.88
CA SER A 238 1.82 -17.53 6.24
C SER A 238 1.91 -17.98 4.78
N TYR A 239 1.58 -19.24 4.50
CA TYR A 239 1.60 -19.78 3.14
C TYR A 239 0.74 -18.94 2.16
N MET A 240 -0.51 -18.62 2.55
CA MET A 240 -1.40 -17.82 1.70
C MET A 240 -0.91 -16.38 1.52
N LEU A 241 -0.26 -15.82 2.56
CA LEU A 241 0.35 -14.50 2.46
C LEU A 241 1.51 -14.51 1.45
N TYR A 242 2.37 -15.52 1.48
CA TYR A 242 3.48 -15.67 0.55
C TYR A 242 2.97 -15.86 -0.88
N GLN A 243 2.06 -16.81 -1.07
CA GLN A 243 1.54 -17.17 -2.39
C GLN A 243 0.88 -15.98 -3.12
N PHE A 244 0.16 -15.11 -2.40
CA PHE A 244 -0.68 -14.09 -3.03
C PHE A 244 -0.29 -12.65 -2.73
N ARG A 245 0.72 -12.41 -1.88
CA ARG A 245 1.09 -11.04 -1.47
C ARG A 245 2.61 -10.84 -1.39
N ARG A 246 3.41 -11.78 -1.87
CA ARG A 246 4.88 -11.68 -1.85
C ARG A 246 5.34 -10.42 -2.58
N GLU A 247 4.91 -10.21 -3.81
CA GLU A 247 5.33 -9.05 -4.60
C GLU A 247 4.86 -7.73 -3.98
N LEU A 248 3.67 -7.72 -3.35
CA LEU A 248 3.21 -6.55 -2.60
C LEU A 248 4.13 -6.27 -1.41
N ILE A 249 4.55 -7.31 -0.67
CA ILE A 249 5.46 -7.17 0.47
C ILE A 249 6.83 -6.69 0.00
N GLU A 250 7.39 -7.25 -1.06
CA GLU A 250 8.64 -6.80 -1.69
C GLU A 250 8.56 -5.31 -2.05
N LYS A 251 7.46 -4.89 -2.65
CA LYS A 251 7.25 -3.48 -3.01
C LYS A 251 7.07 -2.56 -1.80
N LEU A 252 6.40 -3.04 -0.77
CA LEU A 252 6.24 -2.29 0.48
C LEU A 252 7.57 -2.14 1.23
N GLN A 253 8.47 -3.13 1.15
CA GLN A 253 9.80 -3.05 1.76
C GLN A 253 10.69 -1.93 1.20
N GLU A 254 10.40 -1.42 0.01
CA GLU A 254 11.09 -0.24 -0.50
C GLU A 254 10.92 0.98 0.43
N ARG A 255 9.77 1.07 1.13
CA ARG A 255 9.36 2.22 1.95
C ARG A 255 9.20 1.91 3.43
N TYR A 256 8.93 0.66 3.79
CA TYR A 256 8.57 0.24 5.14
C TYR A 256 9.51 -0.84 5.69
N GLU A 257 9.74 -0.80 7.00
CA GLU A 257 10.19 -1.96 7.77
C GLU A 257 8.98 -2.87 7.99
N ILE A 258 9.02 -4.10 7.48
CA ILE A 258 7.87 -5.01 7.51
C ILE A 258 7.95 -5.95 8.72
N VAL A 259 6.89 -5.95 9.52
CA VAL A 259 6.65 -6.91 10.59
C VAL A 259 5.45 -7.77 10.23
N LEU A 260 5.62 -9.08 10.16
CA LEU A 260 4.57 -10.05 9.86
C LEU A 260 4.15 -10.79 11.13
N SER A 261 2.85 -10.76 11.47
CA SER A 261 2.27 -11.55 12.56
C SER A 261 1.32 -12.58 11.95
N MET A 262 1.69 -13.87 12.05
CA MET A 262 1.01 -14.94 11.34
C MET A 262 1.29 -16.30 12.00
N PRO A 263 0.43 -17.34 11.83
CA PRO A 263 0.80 -18.72 12.10
C PRO A 263 1.93 -19.17 11.16
N PHE A 264 2.90 -19.89 11.67
CA PHE A 264 3.97 -20.47 10.89
C PHE A 264 3.51 -21.81 10.30
N VAL A 265 3.04 -21.76 9.04
CA VAL A 265 2.51 -22.90 8.29
C VAL A 265 3.14 -22.99 6.90
N GLY A 266 4.38 -22.53 6.77
CA GLY A 266 5.21 -22.50 5.57
C GLY A 266 5.59 -21.09 5.14
N HIS A 267 6.74 -20.97 4.48
CA HIS A 267 7.34 -19.74 3.95
C HIS A 267 7.72 -18.65 4.98
N GLU A 268 7.76 -18.96 6.27
CA GLU A 268 8.26 -18.05 7.30
C GLU A 268 9.75 -17.72 7.09
N ASP A 269 10.55 -18.74 6.71
CA ASP A 269 11.97 -18.55 6.43
C ASP A 269 12.19 -17.70 5.16
N ASP A 270 11.33 -17.86 4.15
CA ASP A 270 11.38 -17.04 2.94
C ASP A 270 11.14 -15.57 3.27
N PHE A 271 10.14 -15.26 4.10
CA PHE A 271 9.90 -13.90 4.56
C PHE A 271 11.05 -13.33 5.40
N GLN A 272 11.69 -14.17 6.24
CA GLN A 272 12.87 -13.74 7.00
C GLN A 272 14.05 -13.46 6.08
N ASN A 273 14.28 -14.31 5.07
CA ASN A 273 15.32 -14.12 4.05
C ASN A 273 15.08 -12.85 3.22
N MET A 274 13.81 -12.48 2.98
CA MET A 274 13.42 -11.20 2.39
C MET A 274 13.69 -10.00 3.31
N GLY A 275 14.05 -10.21 4.57
CA GLY A 275 14.30 -9.16 5.56
C GLY A 275 13.06 -8.73 6.36
N CYS A 276 11.98 -9.50 6.33
CA CYS A 276 10.82 -9.26 7.19
C CYS A 276 11.06 -9.78 8.61
N ARG A 277 10.59 -9.04 9.61
CA ARG A 277 10.48 -9.54 10.97
C ARG A 277 9.22 -10.38 11.14
N CYS A 278 9.36 -11.66 11.44
CA CYS A 278 8.22 -12.59 11.59
C CYS A 278 7.92 -12.86 13.07
N ILE A 279 6.64 -12.82 13.45
CA ILE A 279 6.13 -13.10 14.80
C ILE A 279 5.10 -14.23 14.67
N GLU A 280 5.39 -15.37 15.31
CA GLU A 280 4.44 -16.49 15.33
C GLU A 280 3.20 -16.13 16.13
N THR A 281 2.03 -16.33 15.53
CA THR A 281 0.72 -16.07 16.12
C THR A 281 -0.15 -17.30 16.06
N LYS A 282 -0.47 -17.88 17.21
CA LYS A 282 -1.37 -19.04 17.28
C LYS A 282 -2.83 -18.59 17.14
N ILE A 283 -3.44 -18.92 16.01
CA ILE A 283 -4.84 -18.58 15.68
C ILE A 283 -5.64 -19.85 15.42
N ASP A 284 -6.74 -20.03 16.17
CA ASP A 284 -7.77 -20.97 15.74
C ASP A 284 -8.59 -20.34 14.61
N ARG A 285 -8.41 -20.84 13.38
CA ARG A 285 -8.99 -20.24 12.17
C ARG A 285 -10.50 -20.35 12.09
N ARG A 286 -11.08 -21.44 12.60
CA ARG A 286 -12.51 -21.78 12.46
C ARG A 286 -13.28 -21.77 13.77
N GLY A 287 -12.61 -21.92 14.91
CA GLY A 287 -13.23 -21.99 16.21
C GLY A 287 -13.81 -20.64 16.65
N ILE A 288 -14.99 -20.67 17.27
CA ILE A 288 -15.59 -19.55 17.98
C ILE A 288 -15.50 -19.88 19.46
N ASN A 289 -14.38 -19.60 20.08
CA ASN A 289 -14.17 -19.81 21.50
C ASN A 289 -13.79 -18.50 22.18
N PRO A 290 -14.65 -17.94 23.03
CA PRO A 290 -14.42 -16.65 23.68
C PRO A 290 -13.10 -16.57 24.45
N VAL A 291 -12.64 -17.69 25.03
CA VAL A 291 -11.39 -17.72 25.81
C VAL A 291 -10.17 -17.62 24.90
N THR A 292 -10.15 -18.38 23.80
CA THR A 292 -9.05 -18.32 22.82
C THR A 292 -9.05 -16.98 22.09
N ASP A 293 -10.21 -16.44 21.78
CA ASP A 293 -10.36 -15.16 21.11
C ASP A 293 -9.92 -13.98 22.02
N PHE A 294 -10.22 -14.04 23.31
CA PHE A 294 -9.71 -13.06 24.27
C PHE A 294 -8.18 -13.15 24.43
N LYS A 295 -7.61 -14.35 24.45
CA LYS A 295 -6.14 -14.53 24.45
C LYS A 295 -5.50 -13.95 23.19
N LEU A 296 -6.13 -14.13 22.03
CA LEU A 296 -5.66 -13.58 20.78
C LEU A 296 -5.71 -12.04 20.79
N LEU A 297 -6.79 -11.44 21.34
CA LEU A 297 -6.90 -10.00 21.51
C LEU A 297 -5.77 -9.46 22.41
N GLN A 298 -5.49 -10.13 23.54
CA GLN A 298 -4.39 -9.75 24.43
C GLN A 298 -3.04 -9.87 23.72
N PHE A 299 -2.84 -10.93 22.93
CA PHE A 299 -1.62 -11.13 22.16
C PHE A 299 -1.41 -10.00 21.15
N TYR A 300 -2.42 -9.64 20.36
CA TYR A 300 -2.32 -8.52 19.43
C TYR A 300 -2.05 -7.18 20.14
N ASN A 301 -2.70 -6.94 21.29
CA ASN A 301 -2.42 -5.74 22.08
C ASN A 301 -0.96 -5.69 22.54
N ARG A 302 -0.38 -6.83 22.94
CA ARG A 302 1.01 -6.93 23.35
C ARG A 302 1.95 -6.63 22.19
N ILE A 303 1.86 -7.35 21.08
CA ILE A 303 2.79 -7.19 19.95
C ILE A 303 2.68 -5.79 19.31
N ILE A 304 1.48 -5.23 19.18
CA ILE A 304 1.29 -3.86 18.67
C ILE A 304 1.91 -2.82 19.62
N THR A 305 1.91 -3.09 20.95
CA THR A 305 2.53 -2.21 21.94
C THR A 305 4.06 -2.32 21.92
N GLU A 306 4.59 -3.53 21.76
CA GLU A 306 6.03 -3.82 21.74
C GLU A 306 6.67 -3.32 20.44
N GLU A 307 6.07 -3.64 19.29
CA GLU A 307 6.60 -3.29 17.97
C GLU A 307 6.37 -1.83 17.59
N LYS A 308 5.35 -1.18 18.15
CA LYS A 308 4.98 0.23 17.87
C LYS A 308 4.89 0.54 16.36
N PRO A 309 4.08 -0.20 15.60
CA PRO A 309 3.98 0.04 14.17
C PRO A 309 3.34 1.41 13.88
N ASP A 310 3.82 2.08 12.82
CA ASP A 310 3.24 3.32 12.33
C ASP A 310 1.93 3.07 11.58
N LYS A 311 1.79 1.87 10.97
CA LYS A 311 0.59 1.44 10.23
C LYS A 311 0.37 -0.06 10.42
N VAL A 312 -0.89 -0.47 10.36
CA VAL A 312 -1.28 -1.89 10.43
C VAL A 312 -2.17 -2.26 9.26
N ILE A 313 -1.83 -3.36 8.59
CA ILE A 313 -2.68 -4.01 7.57
C ILE A 313 -3.12 -5.36 8.11
N THR A 314 -4.37 -5.71 7.91
CA THR A 314 -4.90 -7.01 8.34
C THR A 314 -5.58 -7.77 7.21
N TYR A 315 -5.45 -9.09 7.26
CA TYR A 315 -6.13 -10.04 6.40
C TYR A 315 -6.93 -11.02 7.25
N SER A 316 -8.11 -11.42 6.80
CA SER A 316 -9.01 -12.37 7.45
C SER A 316 -9.80 -11.83 8.65
N ILE A 317 -10.88 -12.51 9.01
CA ILE A 317 -11.93 -12.04 9.94
C ILE A 317 -11.36 -11.69 11.32
N LYS A 318 -10.66 -12.63 11.98
CA LYS A 318 -10.17 -12.41 13.36
C LYS A 318 -9.13 -11.30 13.44
N PRO A 319 -8.07 -11.26 12.58
CA PRO A 319 -7.17 -10.11 12.49
C PRO A 319 -7.89 -8.79 12.23
N ASN A 320 -8.83 -8.75 11.26
CA ASN A 320 -9.59 -7.55 10.93
C ASN A 320 -10.35 -6.99 12.13
N ILE A 321 -10.94 -7.86 12.95
CA ILE A 321 -11.73 -7.45 14.12
C ILE A 321 -10.79 -7.11 15.28
N TYR A 322 -9.97 -8.04 15.73
CA TYR A 322 -9.25 -7.89 17.01
C TYR A 322 -8.10 -6.88 16.93
N ALA A 323 -7.29 -6.93 15.87
CA ALA A 323 -6.27 -5.91 15.69
C ALA A 323 -6.89 -4.54 15.36
N GLY A 324 -7.99 -4.51 14.60
CA GLY A 324 -8.73 -3.28 14.31
C GLY A 324 -9.25 -2.57 15.56
N LEU A 325 -9.81 -3.31 16.52
CA LEU A 325 -10.24 -2.76 17.82
C LEU A 325 -9.05 -2.11 18.58
N ILE A 326 -7.89 -2.76 18.58
CA ILE A 326 -6.69 -2.26 19.25
C ILE A 326 -6.14 -1.02 18.55
N CYS A 327 -6.02 -1.07 17.22
CA CYS A 327 -5.54 0.07 16.42
C CYS A 327 -6.46 1.28 16.59
N GLY A 328 -7.78 1.06 16.59
CA GLY A 328 -8.76 2.11 16.84
C GLY A 328 -8.65 2.72 18.24
N HIS A 329 -8.31 1.93 19.28
CA HIS A 329 -8.08 2.41 20.64
C HIS A 329 -6.77 3.19 20.74
N LYS A 330 -5.69 2.66 20.14
CA LYS A 330 -4.33 3.26 20.17
C LYS A 330 -4.14 4.39 19.16
N LYS A 331 -5.14 4.66 18.30
CA LYS A 331 -5.08 5.66 17.21
C LYS A 331 -3.98 5.37 16.18
N ILE A 332 -3.70 4.10 15.93
CA ILE A 332 -2.76 3.66 14.89
C ILE A 332 -3.53 3.58 13.57
N PRO A 333 -3.01 4.15 12.46
CA PRO A 333 -3.57 3.99 11.13
C PRO A 333 -3.76 2.51 10.76
N TYR A 334 -4.98 2.15 10.39
CA TYR A 334 -5.39 0.76 10.22
C TYR A 334 -6.12 0.55 8.89
N TYR A 335 -5.73 -0.51 8.18
CA TYR A 335 -6.24 -0.90 6.87
C TYR A 335 -6.64 -2.37 6.92
N ALA A 336 -7.87 -2.68 6.53
CA ALA A 336 -8.39 -4.04 6.56
C ALA A 336 -8.59 -4.60 5.14
N ASN A 337 -8.28 -5.88 4.94
CA ASN A 337 -8.59 -6.59 3.71
C ASN A 337 -9.66 -7.64 3.99
N VAL A 338 -10.78 -7.55 3.30
CA VAL A 338 -11.90 -8.50 3.35
C VAL A 338 -11.90 -9.30 2.05
N GLN A 339 -11.18 -10.43 2.08
CA GLN A 339 -11.02 -11.32 0.93
C GLN A 339 -12.31 -12.11 0.62
N GLY A 340 -13.21 -12.25 1.59
CA GLY A 340 -14.49 -12.92 1.46
C GLY A 340 -15.28 -12.83 2.75
N LEU A 341 -16.59 -13.06 2.66
CA LEU A 341 -17.49 -12.97 3.82
C LEU A 341 -17.28 -14.13 4.83
N GLY A 342 -16.73 -15.26 4.34
CA GLY A 342 -16.51 -16.46 5.13
C GLY A 342 -17.82 -17.15 5.58
N THR A 343 -17.68 -18.34 6.17
CA THR A 343 -18.81 -19.16 6.61
C THR A 343 -19.63 -18.52 7.74
N ALA A 344 -19.09 -17.52 8.43
CA ALA A 344 -19.76 -16.78 9.49
C ALA A 344 -21.01 -16.02 8.98
N PHE A 345 -21.01 -15.56 7.73
CA PHE A 345 -22.12 -14.84 7.13
C PHE A 345 -23.23 -15.75 6.57
N GLN A 346 -23.01 -17.06 6.52
CA GLN A 346 -23.99 -18.06 6.07
C GLN A 346 -25.05 -18.37 7.14
N LYS A 347 -24.74 -18.11 8.42
CA LYS A 347 -25.67 -18.33 9.54
C LYS A 347 -26.13 -16.98 10.10
N GLU A 348 -27.43 -16.68 10.02
CA GLU A 348 -27.98 -15.36 10.30
C GLU A 348 -27.62 -14.79 11.69
N LEU A 349 -27.72 -15.61 12.75
CA LEU A 349 -27.37 -15.19 14.11
C LEU A 349 -25.88 -14.87 14.25
N LEU A 350 -25.04 -15.71 13.64
CA LEU A 350 -23.59 -15.52 13.67
C LEU A 350 -23.19 -14.31 12.83
N ALA A 351 -23.81 -14.11 11.68
CA ALA A 351 -23.60 -12.95 10.83
C ALA A 351 -23.96 -11.64 11.54
N LYS A 352 -25.05 -11.61 12.32
CA LYS A 352 -25.41 -10.45 13.15
C LYS A 352 -24.34 -10.16 14.21
N PHE A 353 -23.88 -11.20 14.92
CA PHE A 353 -22.83 -11.04 15.96
C PHE A 353 -21.51 -10.55 15.37
N VAL A 354 -21.00 -11.22 14.32
CA VAL A 354 -19.75 -10.85 13.63
C VAL A 354 -19.89 -9.45 13.00
N GLY A 355 -21.07 -9.11 12.50
CA GLY A 355 -21.37 -7.77 11.98
C GLY A 355 -21.20 -6.67 13.03
N ILE A 356 -21.65 -6.89 14.27
CA ILE A 356 -21.46 -5.92 15.37
C ILE A 356 -19.98 -5.74 15.67
N LEU A 357 -19.20 -6.83 15.67
CA LEU A 357 -17.75 -6.77 15.89
C LEU A 357 -17.05 -6.00 14.76
N TYR A 358 -17.37 -6.27 13.49
CA TYR A 358 -16.86 -5.52 12.35
C TYR A 358 -17.20 -4.02 12.43
N LYS A 359 -18.47 -3.70 12.69
CA LYS A 359 -18.92 -2.32 12.84
C LYS A 359 -18.13 -1.56 13.90
N THR A 360 -17.81 -2.23 15.01
CA THR A 360 -17.03 -1.65 16.11
C THR A 360 -15.57 -1.47 15.72
N ALA A 361 -14.95 -2.49 15.12
CA ALA A 361 -13.55 -2.47 14.68
C ALA A 361 -13.34 -1.44 13.55
N PHE A 362 -14.28 -1.36 12.60
CA PHE A 362 -14.16 -0.49 11.43
C PHE A 362 -14.60 0.97 11.67
N ARG A 363 -15.07 1.29 12.85
CA ARG A 363 -15.43 2.68 13.20
C ARG A 363 -14.27 3.66 12.94
N LYS A 364 -13.03 3.25 13.21
CA LYS A 364 -11.83 4.07 13.04
C LYS A 364 -10.87 3.54 11.96
N VAL A 365 -11.32 2.60 11.12
CA VAL A 365 -10.53 2.12 9.99
C VAL A 365 -10.25 3.26 9.01
N ASN A 366 -9.08 3.27 8.42
CA ASN A 366 -8.71 4.26 7.39
C ASN A 366 -9.27 3.87 6.02
N ALA A 367 -9.13 2.59 5.64
CA ALA A 367 -9.76 2.02 4.46
C ALA A 367 -10.00 0.51 4.64
N VAL A 368 -11.02 0.01 3.95
CA VAL A 368 -11.34 -1.42 3.85
C VAL A 368 -11.28 -1.82 2.39
N PHE A 369 -10.41 -2.77 2.08
CA PHE A 369 -10.22 -3.30 0.74
C PHE A 369 -11.06 -4.56 0.56
N PHE A 370 -11.81 -4.61 -0.53
CA PHE A 370 -12.60 -5.76 -0.96
C PHE A 370 -12.09 -6.27 -2.29
N GLU A 371 -12.12 -7.58 -2.52
CA GLU A 371 -11.68 -8.20 -3.77
C GLU A 371 -12.79 -8.28 -4.83
N ASN A 372 -14.03 -7.92 -4.49
CA ASN A 372 -15.15 -7.80 -5.42
C ASN A 372 -16.22 -6.84 -4.90
N GLU A 373 -17.05 -6.31 -5.81
CA GLU A 373 -18.13 -5.38 -5.48
C GLU A 373 -19.24 -6.02 -4.64
N GLY A 374 -19.54 -7.31 -4.84
CA GLY A 374 -20.61 -8.01 -4.11
C GLY A 374 -20.34 -8.04 -2.61
N ASN A 375 -19.12 -8.34 -2.19
CA ASN A 375 -18.72 -8.32 -0.79
C ASN A 375 -18.73 -6.89 -0.21
N ALA A 376 -18.30 -5.90 -0.97
CA ALA A 376 -18.34 -4.50 -0.57
C ALA A 376 -19.79 -4.04 -0.36
N GLN A 377 -20.69 -4.37 -1.30
CA GLN A 377 -22.11 -4.01 -1.22
C GLN A 377 -22.81 -4.66 -0.02
N GLU A 378 -22.44 -5.90 0.33
CA GLU A 378 -22.99 -6.57 1.52
C GLU A 378 -22.61 -5.84 2.81
N PHE A 379 -21.37 -5.33 2.91
CA PHE A 379 -20.92 -4.53 4.05
C PHE A 379 -21.62 -3.17 4.11
N ILE A 380 -21.90 -2.53 2.97
CA ILE A 380 -22.67 -1.30 2.87
C ILE A 380 -24.11 -1.54 3.34
N ASN A 381 -24.78 -2.55 2.77
CA ASN A 381 -26.17 -2.89 3.08
C ASN A 381 -26.37 -3.18 4.57
N ARG A 382 -25.41 -3.86 5.21
CA ARG A 382 -25.41 -4.12 6.65
C ARG A 382 -24.91 -2.94 7.50
N LYS A 383 -24.48 -1.83 6.88
CA LYS A 383 -23.95 -0.63 7.56
C LYS A 383 -22.76 -0.97 8.48
N LEU A 384 -21.86 -1.83 8.03
CA LEU A 384 -20.66 -2.26 8.78
C LEU A 384 -19.50 -1.28 8.62
N VAL A 385 -19.45 -0.57 7.50
CA VAL A 385 -18.45 0.45 7.15
C VAL A 385 -19.12 1.54 6.30
N SER A 386 -18.59 2.76 6.31
CA SER A 386 -19.07 3.86 5.45
C SER A 386 -18.43 3.75 4.05
N GLU A 387 -19.20 4.12 3.02
CA GLU A 387 -18.81 4.00 1.60
C GLU A 387 -17.49 4.71 1.27
N ASP A 388 -17.24 5.87 1.88
CA ASP A 388 -16.02 6.67 1.70
C ASP A 388 -14.73 5.96 2.12
N LYS A 389 -14.83 4.85 2.88
CA LYS A 389 -13.71 4.03 3.32
C LYS A 389 -13.53 2.74 2.53
N ILE A 390 -14.42 2.47 1.59
CA ILE A 390 -14.38 1.25 0.78
C ILE A 390 -13.49 1.46 -0.44
N VAL A 391 -12.63 0.48 -0.67
CA VAL A 391 -11.82 0.36 -1.89
C VAL A 391 -12.05 -1.02 -2.46
N VAL A 392 -12.59 -1.11 -3.66
CA VAL A 392 -12.74 -2.40 -4.36
C VAL A 392 -11.51 -2.61 -5.24
N LEU A 393 -10.92 -3.79 -5.12
CA LEU A 393 -9.77 -4.23 -5.89
C LEU A 393 -10.22 -5.32 -6.88
N ASN A 394 -9.48 -5.49 -7.96
CA ASN A 394 -9.66 -6.60 -8.90
C ASN A 394 -8.94 -7.87 -8.38
N GLY A 395 -9.29 -8.31 -7.17
CA GLY A 395 -8.69 -9.45 -6.50
C GLY A 395 -7.30 -9.19 -5.90
N ALA A 396 -6.50 -10.25 -5.80
CA ALA A 396 -5.12 -10.19 -5.32
C ALA A 396 -4.15 -9.60 -6.35
N GLY A 397 -4.59 -9.50 -7.61
CA GLY A 397 -3.73 -9.32 -8.76
C GLY A 397 -3.11 -10.63 -9.23
N ILE A 398 -2.55 -10.61 -10.42
CA ILE A 398 -1.83 -11.75 -11.01
C ILE A 398 -0.52 -11.30 -11.62
N ASN A 399 0.55 -12.05 -11.38
CA ASN A 399 1.84 -11.80 -12.01
C ASN A 399 1.86 -12.40 -13.42
N LEU A 400 1.66 -11.57 -14.43
CA LEU A 400 1.59 -11.99 -15.84
C LEU A 400 2.94 -12.45 -16.42
N GLU A 401 4.06 -12.12 -15.77
CA GLU A 401 5.39 -12.61 -16.14
C GLU A 401 5.64 -14.00 -15.53
N HIS A 402 5.09 -14.28 -14.36
CA HIS A 402 5.15 -15.59 -13.72
C HIS A 402 4.18 -16.58 -14.39
N TYR A 403 2.93 -16.15 -14.66
CA TYR A 403 1.91 -16.91 -15.37
C TYR A 403 1.86 -16.48 -16.83
N MET A 404 2.93 -16.83 -17.58
CA MET A 404 3.04 -16.48 -19.00
C MET A 404 2.02 -17.22 -19.85
N TYR A 405 1.47 -16.52 -20.84
CA TYR A 405 0.62 -17.13 -21.84
C TYR A 405 1.35 -18.29 -22.54
N THR A 406 0.71 -19.44 -22.59
CA THR A 406 1.26 -20.64 -23.23
C THR A 406 0.22 -21.22 -24.20
N PRO A 407 0.44 -21.18 -25.53
CA PRO A 407 -0.48 -21.74 -26.50
C PRO A 407 -0.77 -23.22 -26.26
N ILE A 408 -2.00 -23.64 -26.46
CA ILE A 408 -2.37 -25.06 -26.38
C ILE A 408 -1.69 -25.85 -27.49
N SER A 409 -1.57 -25.25 -28.68
CA SER A 409 -0.87 -25.81 -29.85
C SER A 409 0.62 -26.11 -29.58
N SER A 410 1.28 -25.39 -28.67
CA SER A 410 2.70 -25.63 -28.34
C SER A 410 2.99 -27.02 -27.69
N ARG A 411 1.96 -27.71 -27.21
CA ARG A 411 2.08 -29.08 -26.68
C ARG A 411 2.35 -30.11 -27.79
N GLN A 412 1.97 -29.80 -29.02
CA GLN A 412 2.08 -30.72 -30.15
C GLN A 412 3.48 -30.79 -30.76
N GLU A 413 4.34 -29.80 -30.54
CA GLU A 413 5.70 -29.77 -31.09
C GLU A 413 6.67 -30.76 -30.44
N ASN A 414 6.35 -31.32 -29.27
CA ASN A 414 7.18 -32.32 -28.56
C ASN A 414 6.89 -33.78 -28.91
N GLY A 415 5.95 -34.05 -29.81
CA GLY A 415 5.65 -35.39 -30.28
C GLY A 415 5.01 -35.39 -31.66
N LYS A 416 5.75 -35.85 -32.65
CA LYS A 416 5.44 -36.06 -34.07
C LYS A 416 3.99 -35.75 -34.46
N GLY A 417 3.84 -34.71 -35.29
CA GLY A 417 2.56 -34.28 -35.80
C GLY A 417 1.75 -35.35 -36.49
N GLU A 418 0.60 -35.59 -35.94
CA GLU A 418 -0.63 -35.97 -36.61
C GLU A 418 -1.76 -35.42 -35.75
N VAL A 419 -2.65 -34.63 -36.35
CA VAL A 419 -3.94 -34.28 -35.76
C VAL A 419 -4.75 -35.57 -35.70
N SER A 420 -4.61 -36.33 -34.61
CA SER A 420 -5.43 -37.51 -34.42
C SER A 420 -6.81 -37.09 -33.96
N GLU A 421 -7.85 -37.69 -34.58
CA GLU A 421 -9.26 -37.59 -34.15
C GLU A 421 -9.48 -38.06 -32.71
N ASP A 422 -8.43 -38.61 -32.05
CA ASP A 422 -8.40 -39.15 -30.68
C ASP A 422 -7.74 -38.25 -29.63
N ARG A 423 -7.71 -36.95 -29.82
CA ARG A 423 -7.14 -36.02 -28.82
C ARG A 423 -7.94 -36.07 -27.51
N LYS A 424 -7.24 -36.26 -26.37
CA LYS A 424 -7.84 -36.13 -25.05
C LYS A 424 -8.04 -34.65 -24.66
N ILE A 425 -9.21 -34.36 -24.11
CA ILE A 425 -9.54 -33.05 -23.52
C ILE A 425 -9.30 -33.13 -22.00
N HIS A 426 -8.42 -32.30 -21.51
CA HIS A 426 -8.03 -32.19 -20.11
C HIS A 426 -8.80 -31.09 -19.41
N PHE A 427 -9.75 -31.44 -18.55
CA PHE A 427 -10.38 -30.56 -17.60
C PHE A 427 -9.56 -30.54 -16.31
N LEU A 428 -9.16 -29.36 -15.83
CA LEU A 428 -8.38 -29.22 -14.59
C LEU A 428 -9.26 -28.63 -13.48
N TYR A 429 -9.30 -29.33 -12.37
CA TYR A 429 -9.73 -28.76 -11.09
C TYR A 429 -8.51 -28.53 -10.21
N LEU A 430 -8.36 -27.30 -9.71
CA LEU A 430 -7.28 -26.93 -8.80
C LEU A 430 -7.86 -26.25 -7.56
N GLY A 431 -7.58 -26.80 -6.38
CA GLY A 431 -8.05 -26.23 -5.12
C GLY A 431 -8.31 -27.25 -4.02
N ARG A 432 -8.87 -26.77 -2.92
CA ARG A 432 -9.30 -27.61 -1.80
C ARG A 432 -10.48 -28.47 -2.21
N ILE A 433 -10.40 -29.77 -1.95
CA ILE A 433 -11.47 -30.71 -2.27
C ILE A 433 -12.47 -30.68 -1.12
N MET A 434 -13.55 -29.90 -1.31
CA MET A 434 -14.59 -29.65 -0.32
C MET A 434 -15.91 -29.25 -1.00
N LYS A 435 -17.00 -29.43 -0.27
CA LYS A 435 -18.36 -29.22 -0.80
C LYS A 435 -18.59 -27.81 -1.36
N GLU A 436 -18.12 -26.77 -0.66
CA GLU A 436 -18.30 -25.38 -1.08
C GLU A 436 -17.56 -25.02 -2.38
N LYS A 437 -16.69 -25.91 -2.86
CA LYS A 437 -16.02 -25.80 -4.16
C LYS A 437 -16.79 -26.47 -5.31
N GLY A 438 -18.00 -26.99 -5.05
CA GLY A 438 -18.86 -27.58 -6.07
C GLY A 438 -18.37 -28.93 -6.57
N ILE A 439 -17.70 -29.69 -5.69
CA ILE A 439 -17.12 -30.99 -6.02
C ILE A 439 -18.19 -32.02 -6.39
N ASP A 440 -19.36 -32.01 -5.75
CA ASP A 440 -20.46 -32.91 -6.04
C ASP A 440 -20.97 -32.73 -7.48
N GLU A 441 -21.13 -31.45 -7.88
CA GLU A 441 -21.56 -31.07 -9.23
C GLU A 441 -20.51 -31.45 -10.28
N LEU A 442 -19.22 -31.15 -9.98
CA LEU A 442 -18.12 -31.50 -10.88
C LEU A 442 -18.02 -32.98 -11.13
N PHE A 443 -18.06 -33.80 -10.09
CA PHE A 443 -17.97 -35.24 -10.23
C PHE A 443 -19.18 -35.82 -10.95
N THR A 444 -20.36 -35.27 -10.73
CA THR A 444 -21.58 -35.68 -11.45
C THR A 444 -21.49 -35.33 -12.94
N ALA A 445 -21.07 -34.12 -13.26
CA ALA A 445 -20.88 -33.68 -14.65
C ALA A 445 -19.82 -34.50 -15.38
N MET A 446 -18.68 -34.78 -14.72
CA MET A 446 -17.59 -35.56 -15.32
C MET A 446 -17.99 -37.03 -15.58
N ARG A 447 -18.74 -37.68 -14.70
CA ARG A 447 -19.24 -39.06 -14.96
C ARG A 447 -20.10 -39.11 -16.23
N ARG A 448 -21.04 -38.17 -16.34
CA ARG A 448 -21.91 -38.06 -17.54
C ARG A 448 -21.09 -37.73 -18.80
N LEU A 449 -20.12 -36.86 -18.69
CA LEU A 449 -19.26 -36.50 -19.82
C LEU A 449 -18.42 -37.70 -20.26
N HIS A 450 -17.93 -38.49 -19.31
CA HIS A 450 -17.21 -39.72 -19.61
C HIS A 450 -18.12 -40.83 -20.22
N GLU A 451 -19.39 -40.91 -19.83
CA GLU A 451 -20.39 -41.79 -20.46
C GLU A 451 -20.60 -41.43 -21.94
N GLU A 452 -20.55 -40.14 -22.30
CA GLU A 452 -20.77 -39.64 -23.67
C GLU A 452 -19.50 -39.69 -24.53
N TYR A 453 -18.34 -39.30 -23.98
CA TYR A 453 -17.08 -39.15 -24.74
C TYR A 453 -16.03 -40.23 -24.45
N GLY A 454 -16.27 -41.10 -23.46
CA GLY A 454 -15.31 -42.14 -23.04
C GLY A 454 -13.98 -41.56 -22.60
N HIS A 455 -12.90 -42.23 -23.00
CA HIS A 455 -11.53 -41.83 -22.64
C HIS A 455 -11.02 -40.55 -23.33
N ARG A 456 -11.82 -39.92 -24.17
CA ARG A 456 -11.49 -38.63 -24.79
C ARG A 456 -11.53 -37.46 -23.81
N VAL A 457 -12.15 -37.60 -22.66
CA VAL A 457 -12.20 -36.61 -21.60
C VAL A 457 -11.58 -37.14 -20.32
N VAL A 458 -10.85 -36.31 -19.62
CA VAL A 458 -10.24 -36.65 -18.34
C VAL A 458 -10.30 -35.43 -17.39
N LEU A 459 -10.50 -35.69 -16.10
CA LEU A 459 -10.44 -34.68 -15.05
C LEU A 459 -9.11 -34.81 -14.28
N ASP A 460 -8.27 -33.81 -14.39
CA ASP A 460 -7.07 -33.67 -13.57
C ASP A 460 -7.43 -32.93 -12.27
N ILE A 461 -7.19 -33.55 -11.12
CA ILE A 461 -7.51 -33.01 -9.80
C ILE A 461 -6.22 -32.72 -9.06
N VAL A 462 -5.98 -31.42 -8.80
CA VAL A 462 -4.83 -30.92 -8.04
C VAL A 462 -5.31 -30.27 -6.75
N GLY A 463 -4.87 -30.77 -5.59
CA GLY A 463 -5.25 -30.22 -4.30
C GLY A 463 -5.22 -31.23 -3.17
N PHE A 464 -5.81 -30.83 -2.05
CA PHE A 464 -5.90 -31.66 -0.85
C PHE A 464 -7.33 -31.73 -0.33
N PHE A 465 -7.62 -32.83 0.39
CA PHE A 465 -8.93 -33.03 0.99
C PHE A 465 -9.12 -32.16 2.23
N GLU A 466 -10.19 -31.39 2.27
CA GLU A 466 -10.65 -30.68 3.45
C GLU A 466 -11.92 -31.31 4.02
N ASP A 467 -12.70 -31.99 3.17
CA ASP A 467 -13.89 -32.81 3.53
C ASP A 467 -13.68 -34.29 3.13
N GLU A 468 -14.64 -35.14 3.45
CA GLU A 468 -14.57 -36.61 3.26
C GLU A 468 -14.83 -37.02 1.79
N TYR A 469 -14.01 -36.55 0.84
CA TYR A 469 -14.12 -36.86 -0.60
C TYR A 469 -13.13 -37.91 -1.10
N LYS A 470 -12.27 -38.46 -0.23
CA LYS A 470 -11.19 -39.35 -0.64
C LYS A 470 -11.72 -40.56 -1.44
N ASN A 471 -12.73 -41.29 -0.91
CA ASN A 471 -13.30 -42.44 -1.56
C ASN A 471 -13.96 -42.09 -2.91
N ALA A 472 -14.57 -40.92 -3.02
CA ALA A 472 -15.20 -40.46 -4.26
C ALA A 472 -14.18 -40.17 -5.36
N VAL A 473 -13.02 -39.61 -5.00
CA VAL A 473 -11.90 -39.37 -5.92
C VAL A 473 -11.24 -40.67 -6.32
N GLU A 474 -10.97 -41.59 -5.37
CA GLU A 474 -10.38 -42.90 -5.65
C GLU A 474 -11.24 -43.68 -6.66
N LYS A 475 -12.57 -43.66 -6.49
CA LYS A 475 -13.48 -44.28 -7.43
C LYS A 475 -13.44 -43.66 -8.83
N LEU A 476 -13.36 -42.35 -8.97
CA LEU A 476 -13.20 -41.70 -10.28
C LEU A 476 -11.88 -42.06 -10.96
N VAL A 477 -10.83 -42.28 -10.18
CA VAL A 477 -9.51 -42.71 -10.69
C VAL A 477 -9.58 -44.16 -11.13
N GLU A 478 -10.19 -45.04 -10.34
CA GLU A 478 -10.41 -46.46 -10.69
C GLU A 478 -11.26 -46.63 -11.97
N ASP A 479 -12.28 -45.80 -12.12
CA ASP A 479 -13.17 -45.76 -13.29
C ASP A 479 -12.49 -45.12 -14.53
N GLY A 480 -11.24 -44.62 -14.41
CA GLY A 480 -10.50 -43.96 -15.50
C GLY A 480 -11.02 -42.58 -15.90
N ILE A 481 -11.87 -41.96 -15.07
CA ILE A 481 -12.51 -40.66 -15.30
C ILE A 481 -11.59 -39.52 -14.88
N ALA A 482 -10.79 -39.72 -13.82
CA ALA A 482 -9.93 -38.68 -13.25
C ALA A 482 -8.50 -39.16 -12.99
N VAL A 483 -7.59 -38.21 -12.91
CA VAL A 483 -6.22 -38.37 -12.38
C VAL A 483 -6.07 -37.48 -11.16
N PHE A 484 -5.68 -38.02 -10.02
CA PHE A 484 -5.44 -37.27 -8.79
C PHE A 484 -3.95 -37.04 -8.58
N HIS A 485 -3.54 -35.79 -8.57
CA HIS A 485 -2.14 -35.35 -8.47
C HIS A 485 -1.72 -34.97 -7.04
N GLY A 486 -2.68 -34.96 -6.09
CA GLY A 486 -2.40 -34.46 -4.72
C GLY A 486 -2.14 -32.97 -4.68
N PHE A 487 -1.63 -32.50 -3.53
CA PHE A 487 -1.23 -31.10 -3.36
C PHE A 487 0.07 -30.82 -4.13
N GLN A 488 0.09 -29.71 -4.86
CA GLN A 488 1.25 -29.27 -5.62
C GLN A 488 1.54 -27.80 -5.31
N GLU A 489 2.78 -27.46 -5.01
CA GLU A 489 3.22 -26.08 -4.81
C GLU A 489 3.35 -25.34 -6.14
N GLU A 490 3.91 -26.02 -7.15
CA GLU A 490 4.05 -25.48 -8.50
C GLU A 490 2.87 -25.92 -9.36
N THR A 491 1.99 -24.98 -9.68
CA THR A 491 0.71 -25.26 -10.38
C THR A 491 0.77 -25.05 -11.90
N ARG A 492 1.74 -24.29 -12.40
CA ARG A 492 1.86 -23.94 -13.83
C ARG A 492 1.93 -25.15 -14.78
N PRO A 493 2.63 -26.25 -14.47
CA PRO A 493 2.62 -27.43 -15.35
C PRO A 493 1.23 -27.99 -15.59
N TYR A 494 0.35 -27.92 -14.60
CA TYR A 494 -1.03 -28.40 -14.69
C TYR A 494 -1.89 -27.47 -15.55
N TYR A 495 -1.72 -26.16 -15.43
CA TYR A 495 -2.35 -25.21 -16.36
C TYR A 495 -1.86 -25.42 -17.80
N VAL A 496 -0.56 -25.66 -18.01
CA VAL A 496 -0.03 -25.99 -19.34
C VAL A 496 -0.70 -27.25 -19.90
N MET A 497 -0.92 -28.27 -19.09
CA MET A 497 -1.55 -29.53 -19.50
C MET A 497 -3.06 -29.38 -19.76
N ALA A 498 -3.74 -28.47 -19.09
CA ALA A 498 -5.18 -28.32 -19.15
C ALA A 498 -5.67 -27.66 -20.46
N ASP A 499 -6.80 -28.11 -20.99
CA ASP A 499 -7.54 -27.46 -22.06
C ASP A 499 -8.54 -26.44 -21.48
N CYS A 500 -9.10 -26.75 -20.32
CA CYS A 500 -10.06 -25.90 -19.63
C CYS A 500 -9.94 -26.11 -18.11
N VAL A 501 -10.06 -25.03 -17.34
CA VAL A 501 -10.12 -25.10 -15.89
C VAL A 501 -11.58 -25.02 -15.44
N VAL A 502 -11.98 -25.90 -14.51
CA VAL A 502 -13.34 -25.97 -14.00
C VAL A 502 -13.37 -25.74 -12.51
N LEU A 503 -14.08 -24.69 -12.08
CA LEU A 503 -14.20 -24.32 -10.66
C LEU A 503 -15.64 -23.89 -10.32
N PRO A 504 -16.56 -24.82 -10.03
CA PRO A 504 -17.97 -24.51 -9.78
C PRO A 504 -18.24 -24.12 -8.33
N SER A 505 -17.43 -23.23 -7.77
CA SER A 505 -17.50 -22.80 -6.37
C SER A 505 -18.82 -22.14 -6.00
N TYR A 506 -19.26 -22.31 -4.74
CA TYR A 506 -20.45 -21.63 -4.23
C TYR A 506 -20.16 -20.21 -3.72
N HIS A 507 -18.92 -19.95 -3.29
CA HIS A 507 -18.48 -18.65 -2.76
C HIS A 507 -16.99 -18.45 -3.01
N GLU A 508 -16.62 -17.26 -3.50
CA GLU A 508 -15.24 -16.82 -3.65
C GLU A 508 -15.06 -15.36 -3.22
N GLY A 509 -13.85 -15.00 -2.86
CA GLY A 509 -13.44 -13.59 -2.77
C GLY A 509 -13.18 -13.06 -4.18
N MET A 510 -12.00 -13.35 -4.68
CA MET A 510 -11.63 -13.41 -6.09
C MET A 510 -10.84 -14.73 -6.25
N SER A 511 -11.21 -15.53 -7.23
CA SER A 511 -10.57 -16.84 -7.42
C SER A 511 -9.23 -16.69 -8.14
N ASN A 512 -8.12 -16.81 -7.39
CA ASN A 512 -6.79 -16.78 -7.98
C ASN A 512 -6.60 -17.90 -9.03
N VAL A 513 -7.18 -19.06 -8.82
CA VAL A 513 -7.14 -20.17 -9.79
C VAL A 513 -7.69 -19.77 -11.15
N LEU A 514 -8.78 -18.98 -11.18
CA LEU A 514 -9.34 -18.47 -12.42
C LEU A 514 -8.45 -17.41 -13.06
N LEU A 515 -7.84 -16.53 -12.25
CA LEU A 515 -6.90 -15.51 -12.73
C LEU A 515 -5.63 -16.17 -13.32
N GLU A 516 -5.07 -17.17 -12.63
CA GLU A 516 -3.89 -17.94 -13.05
C GLU A 516 -4.16 -18.69 -14.37
N ALA A 517 -5.30 -19.40 -14.43
CA ALA A 517 -5.73 -20.12 -15.64
C ALA A 517 -5.88 -19.16 -16.82
N SER A 518 -6.60 -18.06 -16.63
CA SER A 518 -6.85 -17.06 -17.66
C SER A 518 -5.55 -16.37 -18.11
N ALA A 519 -4.64 -16.06 -17.18
CA ALA A 519 -3.33 -15.49 -17.49
C ALA A 519 -2.48 -16.42 -18.36
N MET A 520 -2.55 -17.74 -18.13
CA MET A 520 -1.86 -18.75 -18.94
C MET A 520 -2.61 -19.13 -20.23
N GLY A 521 -3.70 -18.44 -20.53
CA GLY A 521 -4.48 -18.67 -21.75
C GLY A 521 -5.34 -19.96 -21.67
N ARG A 522 -5.86 -20.29 -20.51
CA ARG A 522 -6.82 -21.38 -20.33
C ARG A 522 -8.22 -20.81 -20.15
N PRO A 523 -9.18 -21.17 -21.02
CA PRO A 523 -10.57 -20.84 -20.77
C PRO A 523 -11.04 -21.52 -19.48
N VAL A 524 -12.02 -20.90 -18.83
CA VAL A 524 -12.50 -21.38 -17.54
C VAL A 524 -14.02 -21.62 -17.56
N ILE A 525 -14.48 -22.62 -16.80
CA ILE A 525 -15.90 -22.87 -16.52
C ILE A 525 -16.09 -22.67 -15.03
N THR A 526 -16.94 -21.72 -14.63
CA THR A 526 -17.11 -21.39 -13.22
C THR A 526 -18.53 -20.94 -12.89
N SER A 527 -18.85 -20.85 -11.61
CA SER A 527 -20.16 -20.36 -11.17
C SER A 527 -20.34 -18.87 -11.41
N ASP A 528 -21.57 -18.47 -11.74
CA ASP A 528 -21.98 -17.06 -11.88
C ASP A 528 -22.19 -16.40 -10.51
N ILE A 529 -21.10 -16.17 -9.79
CA ILE A 529 -21.06 -15.55 -8.47
C ILE A 529 -20.02 -14.43 -8.43
N PRO A 530 -20.15 -13.47 -7.49
CA PRO A 530 -19.08 -12.51 -7.21
C PRO A 530 -17.76 -13.22 -6.87
N GLY A 531 -16.66 -12.73 -7.44
CA GLY A 531 -15.34 -13.34 -7.29
C GLY A 531 -14.99 -14.43 -8.32
N CYS A 532 -15.97 -14.86 -9.13
CA CYS A 532 -15.76 -15.75 -10.27
C CYS A 532 -16.11 -15.07 -11.59
N ARG A 533 -17.30 -14.44 -11.67
CA ARG A 533 -17.78 -13.81 -12.91
C ARG A 533 -16.86 -12.70 -13.44
N GLU A 534 -16.14 -12.03 -12.56
CA GLU A 534 -15.22 -10.95 -12.94
C GLU A 534 -14.05 -11.47 -13.78
N ALA A 535 -13.64 -12.73 -13.58
CA ALA A 535 -12.55 -13.35 -14.34
C ALA A 535 -12.99 -13.81 -15.73
N VAL A 536 -14.31 -13.91 -16.02
CA VAL A 536 -14.85 -14.58 -17.20
C VAL A 536 -15.73 -13.65 -18.01
N GLU A 537 -15.57 -13.64 -19.33
CA GLU A 537 -16.54 -13.12 -20.29
C GLU A 537 -17.28 -14.31 -20.90
N ASP A 538 -18.55 -14.52 -20.48
CA ASP A 538 -19.33 -15.72 -20.84
C ASP A 538 -19.43 -15.92 -22.35
N GLY A 539 -19.11 -17.13 -22.81
CA GLY A 539 -19.07 -17.51 -24.22
C GLY A 539 -17.84 -17.03 -25.00
N LYS A 540 -16.97 -16.16 -24.43
CA LYS A 540 -15.76 -15.64 -25.09
C LYS A 540 -14.47 -16.12 -24.45
N SER A 541 -14.32 -15.97 -23.15
CA SER A 541 -13.11 -16.39 -22.42
C SER A 541 -13.34 -17.62 -21.56
N GLY A 542 -14.57 -18.14 -21.54
CA GLY A 542 -15.00 -19.29 -20.75
C GLY A 542 -16.51 -19.34 -20.66
N TYR A 543 -17.04 -20.06 -19.68
CA TYR A 543 -18.47 -20.19 -19.45
C TYR A 543 -18.83 -19.98 -17.98
N LEU A 544 -20.01 -19.37 -17.79
CA LEU A 544 -20.64 -19.24 -16.48
C LEU A 544 -21.77 -20.27 -16.32
N CYS A 545 -21.91 -20.83 -15.13
CA CYS A 545 -22.99 -21.75 -14.77
C CYS A 545 -23.64 -21.34 -13.44
N GLU A 546 -24.88 -21.78 -13.23
CA GLU A 546 -25.56 -21.58 -11.95
C GLU A 546 -24.92 -22.43 -10.85
N VAL A 547 -24.90 -21.86 -9.65
CA VAL A 547 -24.40 -22.56 -8.46
C VAL A 547 -25.26 -23.78 -8.15
N LYS A 548 -24.62 -24.91 -7.81
CA LYS A 548 -25.30 -26.18 -7.47
C LYS A 548 -26.14 -26.77 -8.61
N ASN A 549 -25.79 -26.47 -9.84
CA ASN A 549 -26.47 -26.98 -11.03
C ASN A 549 -25.53 -27.86 -11.84
N ALA A 550 -25.49 -29.17 -11.49
CA ALA A 550 -24.65 -30.16 -12.17
C ALA A 550 -25.05 -30.37 -13.65
N GLU A 551 -26.31 -30.18 -13.99
CA GLU A 551 -26.81 -30.26 -15.37
C GLU A 551 -26.21 -29.16 -16.23
N MET A 552 -26.32 -27.90 -15.78
CA MET A 552 -25.76 -26.76 -16.51
C MET A 552 -24.24 -26.85 -16.59
N LEU A 553 -23.56 -27.32 -15.53
CA LEU A 553 -22.12 -27.55 -15.55
C LEU A 553 -21.74 -28.60 -16.60
N PHE A 554 -22.45 -29.72 -16.66
CA PHE A 554 -22.26 -30.75 -17.69
C PHE A 554 -22.41 -30.15 -19.10
N GLU A 555 -23.48 -29.39 -19.37
CA GLU A 555 -23.70 -28.77 -20.68
C GLU A 555 -22.57 -27.82 -21.06
N LYS A 556 -22.04 -27.00 -20.13
CA LYS A 556 -20.92 -26.11 -20.41
C LYS A 556 -19.61 -26.88 -20.66
N MET A 557 -19.37 -27.98 -19.93
CA MET A 557 -18.22 -28.86 -20.15
C MET A 557 -18.36 -29.60 -21.50
N ARG A 558 -19.55 -30.01 -21.88
CA ARG A 558 -19.84 -30.61 -23.19
C ARG A 558 -19.55 -29.66 -24.34
N LEU A 559 -20.04 -28.39 -24.22
CA LEU A 559 -19.73 -27.35 -25.21
C LEU A 559 -18.21 -27.11 -25.35
N MET A 560 -17.44 -27.26 -24.29
CA MET A 560 -15.99 -27.16 -24.35
C MET A 560 -15.34 -28.38 -24.99
N ALA A 561 -15.85 -29.57 -24.71
CA ALA A 561 -15.35 -30.84 -25.28
C ALA A 561 -15.58 -30.95 -26.79
N ASP A 562 -16.61 -30.31 -27.30
CA ASP A 562 -16.94 -30.26 -28.73
C ASP A 562 -16.12 -29.27 -29.54
N LYS A 563 -15.32 -28.38 -28.87
CA LYS A 563 -14.53 -27.35 -29.55
C LYS A 563 -13.23 -27.89 -30.14
N SER A 564 -12.84 -27.31 -31.27
CA SER A 564 -11.51 -27.54 -31.84
C SER A 564 -10.41 -26.91 -30.98
N THR A 565 -9.17 -27.36 -31.16
CA THR A 565 -8.00 -26.77 -30.45
C THR A 565 -7.90 -25.29 -30.70
N GLU A 566 -8.15 -24.85 -31.94
CA GLU A 566 -8.07 -23.45 -32.36
C GLU A 566 -9.13 -22.60 -31.66
N GLU A 567 -10.36 -23.13 -31.51
CA GLU A 567 -11.44 -22.44 -30.81
C GLU A 567 -11.15 -22.30 -29.31
N ILE A 568 -10.61 -23.36 -28.67
CA ILE A 568 -10.21 -23.32 -27.25
C ILE A 568 -9.07 -22.32 -27.06
N GLU A 569 -8.09 -22.32 -27.97
CA GLU A 569 -6.96 -21.38 -27.91
C GLU A 569 -7.39 -19.94 -28.13
N GLU A 570 -8.39 -19.67 -29.02
CA GLU A 570 -8.96 -18.33 -29.16
C GLU A 570 -9.66 -17.86 -27.89
N MET A 571 -10.45 -18.73 -27.25
CA MET A 571 -11.03 -18.43 -25.94
C MET A 571 -9.94 -18.16 -24.90
N GLY A 572 -8.83 -18.90 -24.93
CA GLY A 572 -7.67 -18.70 -24.08
C GLY A 572 -6.98 -17.33 -24.32
N ARG A 573 -6.87 -16.88 -25.58
CA ARG A 573 -6.37 -15.53 -25.90
C ARG A 573 -7.28 -14.44 -25.35
N CYS A 574 -8.59 -14.62 -25.45
CA CYS A 574 -9.56 -13.70 -24.85
C CYS A 574 -9.44 -13.68 -23.32
N ALA A 575 -9.23 -14.85 -22.67
CA ALA A 575 -9.01 -14.95 -21.24
C ALA A 575 -7.74 -14.20 -20.80
N ARG A 576 -6.62 -14.38 -21.51
CA ARG A 576 -5.37 -13.67 -21.27
C ARG A 576 -5.52 -12.16 -21.42
N LYS A 577 -6.14 -11.72 -22.50
CA LYS A 577 -6.37 -10.29 -22.74
C LYS A 577 -7.16 -9.64 -21.61
N ARG A 578 -8.18 -10.33 -21.09
CA ARG A 578 -8.94 -9.85 -19.95
C ARG A 578 -8.07 -9.66 -18.70
N MET A 579 -7.10 -10.54 -18.45
CA MET A 579 -6.16 -10.38 -17.33
C MET A 579 -5.18 -9.22 -17.51
N GLU A 580 -4.88 -8.83 -18.74
CA GLU A 580 -4.07 -7.66 -19.07
C GLU A 580 -4.83 -6.34 -18.89
N GLU A 581 -6.17 -6.39 -18.98
CA GLU A 581 -7.06 -5.23 -18.82
C GLU A 581 -7.49 -4.99 -17.36
N LEU A 582 -7.45 -6.02 -16.49
CA LEU A 582 -7.78 -5.95 -15.06
C LEU A 582 -6.59 -5.49 -14.22
#